data_35a4a84e2a4c82ee9b8d578e7b72552b
#
_entry.id   35a4a84e2a4c82ee9b8d578e7b72552b
#
_cell.length_a   1.000
_cell.length_b   1.000
_cell.length_c   1.000
_cell.angle_alpha   90.00
_cell.angle_beta   90.00
_cell.angle_gamma   90.00
#
_symmetry.space_group_name_H-M   'P 1'
#
loop_
_entity.id
_entity.type
_entity.pdbx_description
1 polymer ?
#
loop_
_entity_poly.entity_id
_entity_poly.type
_entity_poly.pdbx_seq_one_letter_code
_entity_poly.pdbx_strand_id
1 'polypeptide(L)'
;MHQHLRRGCVFLGSHRDPRMRHAAPVIVWFRQDLRLVDNPALHAAVEAGRPIVAVYVLDDTGAGAWPLGGASRWWLHHSLTALSAALAERGGRLVLRRGDAGIELDRLIAETGAGAVFWNRCYEPAAIARDKIIKAALDARGIEAKSFNASLLFEPWTIATQSAQPFKVYTPFAKACRAAPAPAQPLPAPVRLPGLAPPPRSDALASWQLLPTHPDWAVGLRASWTPGEAGATARLDRFLDVAVETYRDDRNRPDLEATSRLGAHLHFGEIGPRQLWHATRARAGHGAGPDHFISEILWREFAHHLLFHWPDLPARNWRTQFDGFPWADDATGLAAWQRGRTGFPIVDAGMRELWQTGWMHNRVRMIVGSFLVKDLLLPWQAGAAWFWDTLVDADLANNSASWQWVAGCGADAAPYFRVFNPMLQGEKFDRDGSYVRRYVPELARLPTASIHRPWEADATTLREAGVEFGRTYPR
;
A
#
# COMPACT_ATOMS: atom_id res chain seq x y z
N MET A 1 26.39 69.11 -42.71
CA MET A 1 25.16 69.10 -41.88
C MET A 1 25.01 67.73 -41.23
N HIS A 2 25.26 67.67 -39.90
CA HIS A 2 25.24 66.47 -39.09
C HIS A 2 23.80 66.13 -38.65
N GLN A 3 23.42 64.83 -38.71
CA GLN A 3 22.32 64.31 -37.87
C GLN A 3 22.77 63.03 -37.23
N HIS A 4 22.81 63.06 -35.88
CA HIS A 4 23.07 61.95 -34.99
C HIS A 4 21.85 61.01 -34.88
N LEU A 5 22.08 59.75 -35.16
CA LEU A 5 21.14 58.67 -34.79
C LEU A 5 21.49 58.16 -33.39
N ARG A 6 20.63 58.42 -32.40
CA ARG A 6 20.68 57.82 -31.07
C ARG A 6 19.96 56.44 -31.11
N ARG A 7 20.68 55.35 -30.82
CA ARG A 7 20.11 54.03 -30.57
C ARG A 7 19.58 54.01 -29.15
N GLY A 8 18.26 53.87 -29.01
CA GLY A 8 17.63 53.61 -27.71
C GLY A 8 17.70 52.10 -27.38
N CYS A 9 18.38 51.77 -26.29
CA CYS A 9 18.26 50.46 -25.65
C CYS A 9 16.88 50.34 -24.96
N VAL A 10 16.04 49.47 -25.48
CA VAL A 10 14.79 49.06 -24.77
C VAL A 10 15.16 48.02 -23.74
N PHE A 11 15.17 48.39 -22.47
CA PHE A 11 15.17 47.46 -21.35
C PHE A 11 13.80 46.79 -21.29
N LEU A 12 13.72 45.52 -21.66
CA LEU A 12 12.59 44.67 -21.36
C LEU A 12 12.60 44.38 -19.84
N GLY A 13 11.96 45.23 -19.09
CA GLY A 13 11.66 45.00 -17.69
C GLY A 13 10.67 43.84 -17.60
N SER A 14 11.07 42.77 -16.94
CA SER A 14 10.17 41.66 -16.57
C SER A 14 9.07 42.21 -15.65
N HIS A 15 7.89 42.50 -16.19
CA HIS A 15 6.72 42.81 -15.41
C HIS A 15 6.33 41.55 -14.63
N ARG A 16 6.82 41.39 -13.39
CA ARG A 16 6.22 40.52 -12.39
C ARG A 16 4.89 41.15 -12.00
N ASP A 17 3.80 40.42 -12.23
CA ASP A 17 2.45 40.84 -11.82
C ASP A 17 2.42 41.20 -10.32
N PRO A 18 2.09 42.46 -9.95
CA PRO A 18 2.08 42.88 -8.54
C PRO A 18 1.09 42.11 -7.66
N ARG A 19 0.10 41.46 -8.26
CA ARG A 19 -0.95 40.71 -7.55
C ARG A 19 -0.41 39.38 -6.94
N MET A 20 0.73 38.87 -7.41
CA MET A 20 1.32 37.63 -6.85
C MET A 20 2.11 37.87 -5.55
N ARG A 21 2.29 39.12 -5.11
CA ARG A 21 3.10 39.43 -3.91
C ARG A 21 2.37 39.27 -2.57
N HIS A 22 1.04 39.02 -2.53
CA HIS A 22 0.26 39.04 -1.29
C HIS A 22 -0.74 37.87 -1.09
N ALA A 23 -0.76 36.86 -1.93
CA ALA A 23 -1.62 35.70 -1.70
C ALA A 23 -0.97 34.74 -0.69
N ALA A 24 -1.59 34.58 0.48
CA ALA A 24 -1.14 33.65 1.51
C ALA A 24 -0.95 32.22 0.94
N PRO A 25 0.15 31.51 1.23
CA PRO A 25 0.44 30.21 0.65
C PRO A 25 -0.61 29.15 0.94
N VAL A 26 -0.65 28.09 0.12
CA VAL A 26 -1.39 26.86 0.36
C VAL A 26 -0.42 25.78 0.81
N ILE A 27 -0.67 25.17 1.95
CA ILE A 27 0.04 23.95 2.37
C ILE A 27 -0.69 22.76 1.73
N VAL A 28 0.06 21.91 1.00
CA VAL A 28 -0.40 20.61 0.53
C VAL A 28 0.23 19.55 1.42
N TRP A 29 -0.61 18.89 2.24
CA TRP A 29 -0.15 17.89 3.20
C TRP A 29 -0.26 16.49 2.58
N PHE A 30 0.90 15.94 2.15
CA PHE A 30 1.04 14.60 1.61
C PHE A 30 1.05 13.55 2.72
N ARG A 31 0.48 12.36 2.44
CA ARG A 31 0.46 11.20 3.35
C ARG A 31 0.55 9.88 2.56
N GLN A 32 -0.59 9.21 2.30
CA GLN A 32 -0.72 8.01 1.45
C GLN A 32 -1.12 8.41 0.02
N ASP A 33 -0.46 9.41 -0.54
CA ASP A 33 -0.75 10.01 -1.84
C ASP A 33 0.53 10.58 -2.49
N LEU A 34 1.64 9.81 -2.37
CA LEU A 34 3.00 10.25 -2.72
C LEU A 34 3.23 10.24 -4.23
N ARG A 35 2.41 11.02 -4.96
CA ARG A 35 2.44 11.17 -6.42
C ARG A 35 2.01 12.57 -6.85
N LEU A 36 2.30 12.90 -8.12
CA LEU A 36 1.88 14.15 -8.75
C LEU A 36 0.69 13.95 -9.70
N VAL A 37 0.66 12.84 -10.44
CA VAL A 37 -0.48 12.48 -11.30
C VAL A 37 -1.67 12.06 -10.43
N ASP A 38 -2.87 12.51 -10.80
CA ASP A 38 -4.10 12.17 -10.09
C ASP A 38 -4.08 12.48 -8.59
N ASN A 39 -3.51 13.64 -8.24
CA ASN A 39 -3.48 14.17 -6.87
C ASN A 39 -4.41 15.38 -6.74
N PRO A 40 -5.68 15.19 -6.31
CA PRO A 40 -6.67 16.26 -6.26
C PRO A 40 -6.31 17.42 -5.33
N ALA A 41 -5.65 17.15 -4.20
CA ALA A 41 -5.23 18.21 -3.28
C ALA A 41 -4.17 19.12 -3.91
N LEU A 42 -3.18 18.50 -4.59
CA LEU A 42 -2.15 19.24 -5.29
C LEU A 42 -2.73 20.03 -6.48
N HIS A 43 -3.64 19.41 -7.24
CA HIS A 43 -4.30 20.06 -8.36
C HIS A 43 -5.09 21.29 -7.90
N ALA A 44 -5.90 21.17 -6.85
CA ALA A 44 -6.66 22.27 -6.27
C ALA A 44 -5.75 23.40 -5.74
N ALA A 45 -4.59 23.06 -5.20
CA ALA A 45 -3.60 24.06 -4.76
C ALA A 45 -2.99 24.83 -5.92
N VAL A 46 -2.72 24.16 -7.05
CA VAL A 46 -2.23 24.81 -8.29
C VAL A 46 -3.31 25.73 -8.88
N GLU A 47 -4.55 25.27 -8.95
CA GLU A 47 -5.68 26.07 -9.45
C GLU A 47 -5.94 27.31 -8.59
N ALA A 48 -5.62 27.27 -7.29
CA ALA A 48 -5.72 28.44 -6.43
C ALA A 48 -4.75 29.58 -6.79
N GLY A 49 -3.75 29.33 -7.65
CA GLY A 49 -2.80 30.33 -8.13
C GLY A 49 -1.92 30.95 -7.05
N ARG A 50 -1.74 30.28 -5.92
CA ARG A 50 -1.02 30.73 -4.72
C ARG A 50 0.29 29.98 -4.57
N PRO A 51 1.32 30.52 -3.87
CA PRO A 51 2.51 29.77 -3.55
C PRO A 51 2.17 28.47 -2.79
N ILE A 52 2.85 27.37 -3.15
CA ILE A 52 2.59 26.04 -2.59
C ILE A 52 3.71 25.63 -1.65
N VAL A 53 3.35 25.12 -0.49
CA VAL A 53 4.22 24.46 0.46
C VAL A 53 3.82 22.98 0.53
N ALA A 54 4.51 22.13 -0.21
CA ALA A 54 4.31 20.68 -0.14
C ALA A 54 5.00 20.15 1.13
N VAL A 55 4.26 19.48 2.01
CA VAL A 55 4.78 18.95 3.27
C VAL A 55 4.42 17.49 3.46
N TYR A 56 5.35 16.71 4.01
CA TYR A 56 5.09 15.40 4.61
C TYR A 56 5.46 15.48 6.10
N VAL A 57 4.54 15.05 6.97
CA VAL A 57 4.77 14.97 8.41
C VAL A 57 4.86 13.50 8.80
N LEU A 58 6.01 13.07 9.32
CA LEU A 58 6.17 11.75 9.93
C LEU A 58 5.59 11.82 11.35
N ASP A 59 4.37 11.36 11.50
CA ASP A 59 3.63 11.32 12.75
C ASP A 59 3.56 9.88 13.28
N ASP A 60 4.56 9.50 14.05
CA ASP A 60 4.64 8.16 14.65
C ASP A 60 3.56 7.93 15.73
N THR A 61 2.98 9.00 16.29
CA THR A 61 1.99 8.94 17.37
C THR A 61 0.54 8.95 16.86
N GLY A 62 0.31 9.60 15.73
CA GLY A 62 -1.02 9.73 15.11
C GLY A 62 -1.54 8.47 14.43
N ALA A 63 -0.73 7.43 14.32
CA ALA A 63 -1.11 6.14 13.74
C ALA A 63 -1.90 5.22 14.71
N GLY A 64 -2.09 5.64 15.96
CA GLY A 64 -2.75 4.83 16.99
C GLY A 64 -1.98 3.55 17.29
N ALA A 65 -2.67 2.40 17.30
CA ALA A 65 -2.05 1.10 17.59
C ALA A 65 -1.24 0.51 16.40
N TRP A 66 -1.20 1.17 15.25
CA TRP A 66 -0.61 0.64 14.02
C TRP A 66 0.44 1.59 13.43
N PRO A 67 1.54 1.88 14.15
CA PRO A 67 2.66 2.64 13.57
C PRO A 67 3.27 1.88 12.40
N LEU A 68 3.95 2.58 11.50
CA LEU A 68 4.60 1.96 10.34
C LEU A 68 5.58 0.87 10.77
N GLY A 69 5.43 -0.32 10.19
CA GLY A 69 6.36 -1.43 10.35
C GLY A 69 7.69 -1.21 9.63
N GLY A 70 8.66 -2.10 9.86
CA GLY A 70 10.00 -1.99 9.30
C GLY A 70 10.03 -1.90 7.78
N ALA A 71 9.30 -2.78 7.10
CA ALA A 71 9.24 -2.79 5.62
C ALA A 71 8.58 -1.52 5.07
N SER A 72 7.52 -1.03 5.72
CA SER A 72 6.84 0.21 5.35
C SER A 72 7.71 1.45 5.55
N ARG A 73 8.54 1.50 6.61
CA ARG A 73 9.52 2.57 6.84
C ARG A 73 10.59 2.61 5.75
N TRP A 74 11.10 1.45 5.34
CA TRP A 74 12.02 1.34 4.23
C TRP A 74 11.40 1.89 2.94
N TRP A 75 10.17 1.48 2.62
CA TRP A 75 9.46 1.96 1.43
C TRP A 75 9.25 3.47 1.46
N LEU A 76 8.78 4.00 2.59
CA LEU A 76 8.52 5.43 2.78
C LEU A 76 9.76 6.28 2.49
N HIS A 77 10.95 5.86 2.94
CA HIS A 77 12.20 6.57 2.66
C HIS A 77 12.41 6.78 1.16
N HIS A 78 12.27 5.70 0.40
CA HIS A 78 12.48 5.75 -1.05
C HIS A 78 11.37 6.51 -1.78
N SER A 79 10.14 6.35 -1.34
CA SER A 79 8.98 7.07 -1.87
C SER A 79 9.09 8.58 -1.68
N LEU A 80 9.49 9.03 -0.49
CA LEU A 80 9.73 10.46 -0.21
C LEU A 80 10.91 11.01 -1.01
N THR A 81 11.95 10.22 -1.22
CA THR A 81 13.08 10.59 -2.09
C THR A 81 12.61 10.83 -3.52
N ALA A 82 11.81 9.90 -4.07
CA ALA A 82 11.25 10.00 -5.41
C ALA A 82 10.30 11.22 -5.55
N LEU A 83 9.38 11.40 -4.58
CA LEU A 83 8.46 12.54 -4.56
C LEU A 83 9.22 13.89 -4.49
N SER A 84 10.27 13.97 -3.65
CA SER A 84 11.09 15.18 -3.52
C SER A 84 11.75 15.56 -4.85
N ALA A 85 12.29 14.58 -5.58
CA ALA A 85 12.86 14.79 -6.91
C ALA A 85 11.79 15.26 -7.91
N ALA A 86 10.64 14.59 -7.97
CA ALA A 86 9.56 14.92 -8.88
C ALA A 86 8.97 16.32 -8.64
N LEU A 87 8.87 16.77 -7.39
CA LEU A 87 8.47 18.13 -7.03
C LEU A 87 9.53 19.16 -7.47
N ALA A 88 10.81 18.86 -7.24
CA ALA A 88 11.93 19.77 -7.58
C ALA A 88 12.03 20.02 -9.08
N GLU A 89 11.84 19.00 -9.92
CA GLU A 89 11.79 19.12 -11.39
C GLU A 89 10.73 20.11 -11.88
N ARG A 90 9.68 20.34 -11.09
CA ARG A 90 8.57 21.25 -11.40
C ARG A 90 8.66 22.60 -10.68
N GLY A 91 9.76 22.86 -9.98
CA GLY A 91 10.00 24.11 -9.24
C GLY A 91 9.37 24.14 -7.84
N GLY A 92 8.86 23.00 -7.35
CA GLY A 92 8.41 22.82 -5.98
C GLY A 92 9.51 22.29 -5.05
N ARG A 93 9.21 22.17 -3.77
CA ARG A 93 10.08 21.55 -2.78
C ARG A 93 9.25 20.78 -1.76
N LEU A 94 9.66 19.55 -1.42
CA LEU A 94 9.07 18.80 -0.31
C LEU A 94 9.68 19.27 1.01
N VAL A 95 8.83 19.70 1.92
CA VAL A 95 9.17 20.03 3.31
C VAL A 95 8.94 18.76 4.15
N LEU A 96 9.91 18.38 4.92
CA LEU A 96 9.85 17.21 5.81
C LEU A 96 9.79 17.69 7.26
N ARG A 97 8.83 17.16 8.03
CA ARG A 97 8.65 17.44 9.46
C ARG A 97 8.40 16.13 10.19
N ARG A 98 8.85 16.04 11.44
CA ARG A 98 8.57 14.89 12.31
C ARG A 98 7.94 15.35 13.62
N GLY A 99 6.82 14.73 14.01
CA GLY A 99 6.09 15.05 15.23
C GLY A 99 4.59 14.88 15.05
N ASP A 100 3.82 15.36 16.02
CA ASP A 100 2.36 15.43 15.90
C ASP A 100 1.95 16.29 14.71
N ALA A 101 1.09 15.74 13.84
CA ALA A 101 0.74 16.38 12.58
C ALA A 101 0.01 17.73 12.78
N GLY A 102 -0.86 17.84 13.79
CA GLY A 102 -1.55 19.10 14.11
C GLY A 102 -0.55 20.18 14.53
N ILE A 103 0.37 19.85 15.43
CA ILE A 103 1.40 20.75 15.93
C ILE A 103 2.34 21.20 14.80
N GLU A 104 2.80 20.26 13.96
CA GLU A 104 3.73 20.60 12.88
C GLU A 104 3.06 21.42 11.76
N LEU A 105 1.77 21.17 11.47
CA LEU A 105 1.00 22.01 10.56
C LEU A 105 0.82 23.42 11.11
N ASP A 106 0.51 23.56 12.41
CA ASP A 106 0.38 24.87 13.07
C ASP A 106 1.69 25.67 13.04
N ARG A 107 2.82 24.99 13.32
CA ARG A 107 4.16 25.61 13.20
C ARG A 107 4.43 26.08 11.78
N LEU A 108 4.11 25.24 10.79
CA LEU A 108 4.32 25.55 9.38
C LEU A 108 3.44 26.71 8.90
N ILE A 109 2.18 26.77 9.38
CA ILE A 109 1.28 27.91 9.12
C ILE A 109 1.86 29.20 9.71
N ALA A 110 2.33 29.18 10.95
CA ALA A 110 2.95 30.34 11.59
C ALA A 110 4.22 30.81 10.88
N GLU A 111 5.07 29.86 10.41
CA GLU A 111 6.32 30.13 9.70
C GLU A 111 6.07 30.71 8.30
N THR A 112 5.03 30.26 7.60
CA THR A 112 4.80 30.60 6.17
C THR A 112 3.70 31.63 5.96
N GLY A 113 2.87 31.92 6.95
CA GLY A 113 1.65 32.71 6.79
C GLY A 113 0.61 32.05 5.90
N ALA A 114 0.59 30.72 5.81
CA ALA A 114 -0.34 29.99 4.96
C ALA A 114 -1.80 30.25 5.35
N GLY A 115 -2.65 30.52 4.36
CA GLY A 115 -4.07 30.75 4.50
C GLY A 115 -4.94 29.55 4.14
N ALA A 116 -4.33 28.44 3.74
CA ALA A 116 -5.04 27.22 3.40
C ALA A 116 -4.20 25.97 3.65
N VAL A 117 -4.85 24.84 3.98
CA VAL A 117 -4.27 23.51 4.07
C VAL A 117 -5.15 22.54 3.30
N PHE A 118 -4.58 21.91 2.27
CA PHE A 118 -5.26 20.94 1.42
C PHE A 118 -4.60 19.56 1.56
N TRP A 119 -5.43 18.50 1.59
CA TRP A 119 -4.93 17.12 1.68
C TRP A 119 -5.87 16.11 1.02
N ASN A 120 -5.34 14.93 0.74
CA ASN A 120 -6.15 13.79 0.31
C ASN A 120 -6.48 12.91 1.51
N ARG A 121 -7.72 12.44 1.64
CA ARG A 121 -8.20 11.69 2.80
C ARG A 121 -7.49 10.36 2.96
N CYS A 122 -7.12 10.02 4.21
CA CYS A 122 -6.84 8.67 4.66
C CYS A 122 -8.09 8.10 5.34
N TYR A 123 -8.32 6.81 5.18
CA TYR A 123 -9.56 6.16 5.63
C TYR A 123 -9.36 5.24 6.84
N GLU A 124 -8.20 5.27 7.44
CA GLU A 124 -7.91 4.59 8.70
C GLU A 124 -8.55 5.34 9.88
N PRO A 125 -9.09 4.64 10.90
CA PRO A 125 -9.83 5.26 12.00
C PRO A 125 -9.05 6.37 12.73
N ALA A 126 -7.77 6.12 13.05
CA ALA A 126 -6.91 7.10 13.71
C ALA A 126 -6.69 8.35 12.84
N ALA A 127 -6.45 8.15 11.54
CA ALA A 127 -6.28 9.26 10.59
C ALA A 127 -7.56 10.08 10.43
N ILE A 128 -8.73 9.42 10.37
CA ILE A 128 -10.04 10.12 10.31
C ILE A 128 -10.26 10.96 11.56
N ALA A 129 -10.00 10.42 12.76
CA ALA A 129 -10.16 11.12 14.02
C ALA A 129 -9.24 12.35 14.11
N ARG A 130 -7.95 12.17 13.80
CA ARG A 130 -6.95 13.24 13.74
C ARG A 130 -7.34 14.33 12.75
N ASP A 131 -7.70 13.97 11.52
CA ASP A 131 -8.01 14.90 10.45
C ASP A 131 -9.26 15.73 10.75
N LYS A 132 -10.25 15.18 11.46
CA LYS A 132 -11.42 15.91 11.95
C LYS A 132 -11.03 16.99 12.94
N ILE A 133 -10.15 16.69 13.89
CA ILE A 133 -9.65 17.65 14.89
C ILE A 133 -8.87 18.77 14.20
N ILE A 134 -7.93 18.43 13.32
CA ILE A 134 -7.11 19.40 12.57
C ILE A 134 -8.02 20.32 11.74
N LYS A 135 -8.98 19.76 11.02
CA LYS A 135 -9.90 20.53 10.19
C LYS A 135 -10.70 21.54 11.02
N ALA A 136 -11.27 21.08 12.13
CA ALA A 136 -12.04 21.97 13.03
C ALA A 136 -11.16 23.10 13.62
N ALA A 137 -9.92 22.80 13.98
CA ALA A 137 -8.98 23.81 14.50
C ALA A 137 -8.58 24.85 13.43
N LEU A 138 -8.40 24.42 12.18
CA LEU A 138 -8.12 25.33 11.05
C LEU A 138 -9.32 26.22 10.73
N ASP A 139 -10.52 25.62 10.64
CA ASP A 139 -11.78 26.35 10.37
C ASP A 139 -12.05 27.41 11.46
N ALA A 140 -11.83 27.10 12.74
CA ALA A 140 -11.98 28.03 13.85
C ALA A 140 -11.03 29.25 13.77
N ARG A 141 -9.92 29.14 13.04
CA ARG A 141 -8.93 30.21 12.82
C ARG A 141 -9.13 30.92 11.47
N GLY A 142 -10.15 30.58 10.71
CA GLY A 142 -10.39 31.13 9.38
C GLY A 142 -9.39 30.68 8.31
N ILE A 143 -8.68 29.55 8.55
CA ILE A 143 -7.77 28.95 7.60
C ILE A 143 -8.54 27.95 6.73
N GLU A 144 -8.50 28.12 5.42
CA GLU A 144 -9.22 27.27 4.49
C GLU A 144 -8.73 25.82 4.55
N ALA A 145 -9.62 24.87 4.92
CA ALA A 145 -9.28 23.45 5.04
C ALA A 145 -10.08 22.61 4.05
N LYS A 146 -9.41 22.01 3.04
CA LYS A 146 -10.05 21.15 2.04
C LYS A 146 -9.46 19.76 2.02
N SER A 147 -10.33 18.75 1.92
CA SER A 147 -9.91 17.36 1.76
C SER A 147 -10.58 16.69 0.56
N PHE A 148 -9.83 15.82 -0.12
CA PHE A 148 -10.23 15.20 -1.39
C PHE A 148 -10.11 13.68 -1.32
N ASN A 149 -10.77 12.97 -2.25
CA ASN A 149 -10.54 11.54 -2.46
C ASN A 149 -9.44 11.33 -3.50
N ALA A 150 -8.39 10.62 -3.12
CA ALA A 150 -7.31 10.20 -4.03
C ALA A 150 -6.96 8.72 -3.90
N SER A 151 -7.50 8.03 -2.88
CA SER A 151 -7.09 6.69 -2.49
C SER A 151 -8.13 5.62 -2.80
N LEU A 152 -9.38 6.02 -3.11
CA LEU A 152 -10.48 5.11 -3.39
C LEU A 152 -11.18 5.48 -4.71
N LEU A 153 -11.80 4.50 -5.35
CA LEU A 153 -12.69 4.74 -6.50
C LEU A 153 -13.97 5.45 -6.07
N PHE A 154 -14.51 5.03 -4.93
CA PHE A 154 -15.77 5.52 -4.36
C PHE A 154 -15.56 5.90 -2.89
N GLU A 155 -16.21 6.97 -2.46
CA GLU A 155 -16.25 7.28 -1.03
C GLU A 155 -17.03 6.19 -0.28
N PRO A 156 -16.55 5.70 0.88
CA PRO A 156 -17.21 4.58 1.58
C PRO A 156 -18.67 4.83 1.93
N TRP A 157 -19.08 6.07 2.12
CA TRP A 157 -20.47 6.45 2.44
C TRP A 157 -21.36 6.62 1.20
N THR A 158 -20.81 6.58 -0.01
CA THR A 158 -21.60 6.72 -1.25
C THR A 158 -22.11 5.40 -1.80
N ILE A 159 -21.50 4.29 -1.38
CA ILE A 159 -21.90 2.93 -1.81
C ILE A 159 -22.65 2.27 -0.66
N ALA A 160 -23.97 2.22 -0.75
CA ALA A 160 -24.86 1.68 0.26
C ALA A 160 -25.95 0.81 -0.36
N THR A 161 -26.59 -0.01 0.48
CA THR A 161 -27.77 -0.80 0.08
C THR A 161 -28.96 0.12 -0.20
N GLN A 162 -30.03 -0.41 -0.77
CA GLN A 162 -31.27 0.34 -0.99
C GLN A 162 -31.88 0.93 0.30
N SER A 163 -31.60 0.29 1.45
CA SER A 163 -32.00 0.79 2.77
C SER A 163 -30.95 1.72 3.42
N ALA A 164 -30.03 2.27 2.65
CA ALA A 164 -28.94 3.15 3.09
C ALA A 164 -28.02 2.52 4.16
N GLN A 165 -27.91 1.19 4.19
CA GLN A 165 -27.00 0.49 5.10
C GLN A 165 -25.71 0.10 4.39
N PRO A 166 -24.55 0.02 5.11
CA PRO A 166 -23.31 -0.44 4.54
C PRO A 166 -23.36 -1.93 4.14
N PHE A 167 -22.66 -2.27 3.09
CA PHE A 167 -22.54 -3.67 2.64
C PHE A 167 -21.66 -4.48 3.60
N LYS A 168 -22.06 -5.73 3.83
CA LYS A 168 -21.32 -6.71 4.65
C LYS A 168 -20.82 -7.91 3.83
N VAL A 169 -21.14 -7.95 2.54
CA VAL A 169 -20.82 -9.02 1.60
C VAL A 169 -20.30 -8.42 0.30
N TYR A 170 -19.22 -8.99 -0.21
CA TYR A 170 -18.49 -8.47 -1.37
C TYR A 170 -19.34 -8.44 -2.67
N THR A 171 -20.02 -9.55 -2.99
CA THR A 171 -20.73 -9.67 -4.28
C THR A 171 -21.76 -8.56 -4.51
N PRO A 172 -22.69 -8.25 -3.56
CA PRO A 172 -23.61 -7.14 -3.73
C PRO A 172 -22.91 -5.78 -3.70
N PHE A 173 -21.83 -5.59 -2.91
CA PHE A 173 -21.02 -4.39 -2.92
C PHE A 173 -20.40 -4.14 -4.30
N ALA A 174 -19.70 -5.14 -4.85
CA ALA A 174 -19.08 -5.03 -6.16
C ALA A 174 -20.09 -4.79 -7.28
N LYS A 175 -21.30 -5.38 -7.19
CA LYS A 175 -22.40 -5.10 -8.11
C LYS A 175 -22.85 -3.64 -8.03
N ALA A 176 -22.99 -3.09 -6.83
CA ALA A 176 -23.34 -1.69 -6.61
C ALA A 176 -22.26 -0.74 -7.17
N CYS A 177 -20.97 -1.03 -6.92
CA CYS A 177 -19.86 -0.25 -7.48
C CYS A 177 -19.85 -0.25 -9.01
N ARG A 178 -20.14 -1.39 -9.64
CA ARG A 178 -20.20 -1.48 -11.12
C ARG A 178 -21.42 -0.78 -11.71
N ALA A 179 -22.51 -0.64 -10.94
CA ALA A 179 -23.71 0.08 -11.34
C ALA A 179 -23.62 1.59 -11.11
N ALA A 180 -22.68 2.04 -10.27
CA ALA A 180 -22.42 3.46 -10.04
C ALA A 180 -21.77 4.11 -11.29
N PRO A 181 -21.82 5.44 -11.42
CA PRO A 181 -21.08 6.13 -12.48
C PRO A 181 -19.59 5.74 -12.45
N ALA A 182 -19.00 5.62 -13.63
CA ALA A 182 -17.57 5.30 -13.74
C ALA A 182 -16.73 6.32 -12.95
N PRO A 183 -15.63 5.89 -12.32
CA PRO A 183 -14.72 6.80 -11.62
C PRO A 183 -14.27 7.94 -12.52
N ALA A 184 -14.09 9.14 -11.96
CA ALA A 184 -13.58 10.29 -12.72
C ALA A 184 -12.24 9.99 -13.37
N GLN A 185 -11.96 10.63 -14.51
CA GLN A 185 -10.67 10.51 -15.18
C GLN A 185 -9.54 10.99 -14.27
N PRO A 186 -8.36 10.34 -14.31
CA PRO A 186 -7.19 10.79 -13.57
C PRO A 186 -6.78 12.21 -13.97
N LEU A 187 -6.46 13.02 -12.98
CA LEU A 187 -5.97 14.39 -13.20
C LEU A 187 -4.51 14.36 -13.70
N PRO A 188 -4.13 15.22 -14.66
CA PRO A 188 -2.75 15.29 -15.10
C PRO A 188 -1.82 15.81 -13.97
N ALA A 189 -0.53 15.46 -14.05
CA ALA A 189 0.46 16.08 -13.19
C ALA A 189 0.59 17.58 -13.50
N PRO A 190 0.76 18.44 -12.50
CA PRO A 190 1.03 19.85 -12.73
C PRO A 190 2.33 20.05 -13.52
N VAL A 191 2.30 20.90 -14.53
CA VAL A 191 3.49 21.22 -15.34
C VAL A 191 4.51 22.02 -14.51
N ARG A 192 4.03 22.93 -13.65
CA ARG A 192 4.84 23.79 -12.79
C ARG A 192 4.18 23.95 -11.42
N LEU A 193 5.02 24.02 -10.39
CA LEU A 193 4.62 24.27 -9.01
C LEU A 193 5.20 25.60 -8.55
N PRO A 194 4.36 26.60 -8.21
CA PRO A 194 4.82 27.88 -7.67
C PRO A 194 5.25 27.68 -6.20
N GLY A 195 6.48 27.23 -5.97
CA GLY A 195 7.02 27.05 -4.63
C GLY A 195 7.15 28.36 -3.85
N LEU A 196 7.01 28.29 -2.52
CA LEU A 196 7.25 29.44 -1.64
C LEU A 196 8.75 29.78 -1.58
N ALA A 197 9.08 31.07 -1.68
CA ALA A 197 10.45 31.56 -1.54
C ALA A 197 10.50 32.72 -0.52
N PRO A 198 11.39 32.67 0.51
CA PRO A 198 12.26 31.53 0.82
C PRO A 198 11.47 30.29 1.28
N PRO A 199 12.00 29.08 1.06
CA PRO A 199 11.34 27.88 1.51
C PRO A 199 11.39 27.76 3.05
N PRO A 200 10.36 27.16 3.69
CA PRO A 200 10.38 26.95 5.13
C PRO A 200 11.43 25.90 5.55
N ARG A 201 11.72 25.84 6.85
CA ARG A 201 12.63 24.82 7.41
C ARG A 201 12.13 23.41 7.05
N SER A 202 13.07 22.49 6.81
CA SER A 202 12.81 21.09 6.52
C SER A 202 13.83 20.21 7.21
N ASP A 203 13.38 19.07 7.74
CA ASP A 203 14.27 18.03 8.22
C ASP A 203 15.07 17.42 7.06
N ALA A 204 16.21 16.83 7.37
CA ALA A 204 16.91 15.95 6.46
C ALA A 204 16.29 14.54 6.55
N LEU A 205 15.89 13.94 5.42
CA LEU A 205 15.26 12.61 5.42
C LEU A 205 16.11 11.55 6.12
N ALA A 206 17.43 11.61 5.99
CA ALA A 206 18.36 10.71 6.64
C ALA A 206 18.29 10.76 8.18
N SER A 207 17.93 11.92 8.77
CA SER A 207 17.79 12.06 10.23
C SER A 207 16.61 11.25 10.80
N TRP A 208 15.68 10.81 9.99
CA TRP A 208 14.54 10.00 10.41
C TRP A 208 14.86 8.51 10.62
N GLN A 209 16.04 8.07 10.14
CA GLN A 209 16.54 6.70 10.33
C GLN A 209 15.54 5.63 9.91
N LEU A 210 14.90 5.82 8.76
CA LEU A 210 13.88 4.88 8.23
C LEU A 210 14.48 3.62 7.63
N LEU A 211 15.78 3.65 7.27
CA LEU A 211 16.48 2.52 6.67
C LEU A 211 17.17 1.67 7.73
N PRO A 212 17.14 0.32 7.59
CA PRO A 212 17.91 -0.55 8.46
C PRO A 212 19.41 -0.42 8.17
N THR A 213 20.22 -0.43 9.23
CA THR A 213 21.68 -0.32 9.11
C THR A 213 22.42 -1.52 9.70
N HIS A 214 22.00 -2.01 10.89
CA HIS A 214 22.65 -3.11 11.59
C HIS A 214 21.59 -3.98 12.30
N PRO A 215 21.24 -5.15 11.76
CA PRO A 215 21.63 -5.67 10.44
C PRO A 215 20.89 -4.96 9.29
N ASP A 216 21.53 -4.84 8.13
CA ASP A 216 20.83 -4.44 6.90
C ASP A 216 20.04 -5.63 6.32
N TRP A 217 18.79 -5.73 6.71
CA TRP A 217 17.87 -6.76 6.23
C TRP A 217 17.17 -6.41 4.90
N ALA A 218 17.36 -5.19 4.37
CA ALA A 218 16.61 -4.71 3.21
C ALA A 218 17.26 -5.03 1.85
N VAL A 219 18.29 -5.87 1.80
CA VAL A 219 18.99 -6.24 0.54
C VAL A 219 18.01 -6.81 -0.49
N GLY A 220 17.14 -7.73 -0.07
CA GLY A 220 16.14 -8.34 -0.94
C GLY A 220 15.05 -7.36 -1.38
N LEU A 221 14.66 -6.42 -0.52
CA LEU A 221 13.70 -5.37 -0.86
C LEU A 221 14.27 -4.47 -1.99
N ARG A 222 15.51 -4.02 -1.86
CA ARG A 222 16.20 -3.22 -2.89
C ARG A 222 16.30 -3.93 -4.23
N ALA A 223 16.50 -5.23 -4.22
CA ALA A 223 16.55 -6.04 -5.45
C ALA A 223 15.16 -6.24 -6.09
N SER A 224 14.08 -6.16 -5.30
CA SER A 224 12.71 -6.51 -5.73
C SER A 224 11.85 -5.32 -6.11
N TRP A 225 12.18 -4.10 -5.64
CA TRP A 225 11.28 -2.95 -5.70
C TRP A 225 11.95 -1.66 -6.17
N THR A 226 11.15 -0.88 -6.87
CA THR A 226 11.46 0.51 -7.26
C THR A 226 10.33 1.40 -6.74
N PRO A 227 10.37 1.87 -5.47
CA PRO A 227 9.36 2.77 -4.95
C PRO A 227 9.30 4.11 -5.71
N GLY A 228 8.14 4.75 -5.67
CA GLY A 228 7.87 6.01 -6.35
C GLY A 228 6.94 5.86 -7.55
N GLU A 229 6.39 7.00 -8.01
CA GLU A 229 5.39 7.08 -9.08
C GLU A 229 5.86 6.45 -10.40
N ALA A 230 7.13 6.65 -10.76
CA ALA A 230 7.72 6.05 -11.96
C ALA A 230 7.78 4.51 -11.88
N GLY A 231 8.15 3.96 -10.72
CA GLY A 231 8.16 2.52 -10.49
C GLY A 231 6.75 1.93 -10.53
N ALA A 232 5.77 2.64 -9.98
CA ALA A 232 4.36 2.24 -10.03
C ALA A 232 3.84 2.17 -11.48
N THR A 233 4.13 3.21 -12.27
CA THR A 233 3.74 3.29 -13.69
C THR A 233 4.37 2.17 -14.50
N ALA A 234 5.68 1.97 -14.39
CA ALA A 234 6.39 0.90 -15.10
C ALA A 234 5.84 -0.49 -14.76
N ARG A 235 5.47 -0.71 -13.50
CA ARG A 235 4.87 -1.97 -13.06
C ARG A 235 3.45 -2.18 -13.60
N LEU A 236 2.63 -1.12 -13.63
CA LEU A 236 1.31 -1.17 -14.25
C LEU A 236 1.42 -1.47 -15.75
N ASP A 237 2.30 -0.78 -16.45
CA ASP A 237 2.51 -0.97 -17.88
C ASP A 237 2.92 -2.41 -18.19
N ARG A 238 3.93 -2.93 -17.48
CA ARG A 238 4.35 -4.34 -17.64
C ARG A 238 3.19 -5.32 -17.39
N PHE A 239 2.39 -5.09 -16.34
CA PHE A 239 1.26 -5.96 -16.04
C PHE A 239 0.21 -5.94 -17.15
N LEU A 240 -0.13 -4.76 -17.65
CA LEU A 240 -1.11 -4.61 -18.74
C LEU A 240 -0.61 -5.18 -20.06
N ASP A 241 0.70 -5.16 -20.31
CA ASP A 241 1.27 -5.71 -21.56
C ASP A 241 1.39 -7.24 -21.53
N VAL A 242 1.67 -7.83 -20.36
CA VAL A 242 2.12 -9.22 -20.29
C VAL A 242 1.10 -10.16 -19.63
N ALA A 243 0.39 -9.70 -18.58
CA ALA A 243 -0.32 -10.62 -17.69
C ALA A 243 -1.82 -10.36 -17.55
N VAL A 244 -2.34 -9.19 -17.94
CA VAL A 244 -3.73 -8.83 -17.69
C VAL A 244 -4.73 -9.76 -18.38
N GLU A 245 -4.42 -10.24 -19.60
CA GLU A 245 -5.33 -11.10 -20.37
C GLU A 245 -5.51 -12.47 -19.71
N THR A 246 -4.44 -13.07 -19.20
CA THR A 246 -4.48 -14.38 -18.53
C THR A 246 -4.69 -14.29 -17.02
N TYR A 247 -4.84 -13.08 -16.49
CA TYR A 247 -4.87 -12.81 -15.05
C TYR A 247 -5.87 -13.67 -14.27
N ARG A 248 -7.05 -13.92 -14.82
CA ARG A 248 -8.07 -14.76 -14.17
C ARG A 248 -7.55 -16.14 -13.82
N ASP A 249 -6.80 -16.76 -14.72
CA ASP A 249 -6.34 -18.14 -14.60
C ASP A 249 -4.98 -18.21 -13.87
N ASP A 250 -4.06 -17.31 -14.19
CA ASP A 250 -2.68 -17.34 -13.72
C ASP A 250 -2.47 -16.66 -12.37
N ARG A 251 -3.39 -15.79 -11.92
CA ARG A 251 -3.26 -15.06 -10.64
C ARG A 251 -3.11 -15.94 -9.41
N ASN A 252 -3.37 -17.22 -9.51
CA ASN A 252 -3.21 -18.19 -8.42
C ASN A 252 -1.90 -18.98 -8.47
N ARG A 253 -1.06 -18.73 -9.47
CA ARG A 253 0.23 -19.37 -9.72
C ARG A 253 1.37 -18.56 -9.10
N PRO A 254 1.89 -18.92 -7.90
CA PRO A 254 2.97 -18.17 -7.25
C PRO A 254 4.34 -18.32 -7.95
N ASP A 255 4.50 -19.34 -8.78
CA ASP A 255 5.66 -19.57 -9.62
C ASP A 255 5.76 -18.60 -10.81
N LEU A 256 4.64 -17.95 -11.18
CA LEU A 256 4.55 -17.02 -12.32
C LEU A 256 4.55 -15.55 -11.85
N GLU A 257 5.10 -14.67 -12.70
CA GLU A 257 4.93 -13.21 -12.53
C GLU A 257 3.62 -12.72 -13.14
N ALA A 258 2.49 -13.31 -12.73
CA ALA A 258 1.17 -13.07 -13.30
C ALA A 258 0.31 -12.09 -12.50
N THR A 259 0.86 -11.44 -11.48
CA THR A 259 0.15 -10.43 -10.69
C THR A 259 0.78 -9.05 -10.83
N SER A 260 -0.03 -8.00 -10.62
CA SER A 260 0.43 -6.63 -10.81
C SER A 260 1.48 -6.18 -9.77
N ARG A 261 1.49 -6.77 -8.57
CA ARG A 261 2.31 -6.35 -7.42
C ARG A 261 2.21 -4.86 -7.09
N LEU A 262 1.07 -4.23 -7.35
CA LEU A 262 0.84 -2.80 -7.14
C LEU A 262 0.39 -2.45 -5.71
N GLY A 263 0.27 -3.43 -4.81
CA GLY A 263 -0.24 -3.23 -3.45
C GLY A 263 0.49 -2.14 -2.67
N ALA A 264 1.82 -2.17 -2.65
CA ALA A 264 2.64 -1.16 -1.97
C ALA A 264 2.49 0.23 -2.61
N HIS A 265 2.53 0.30 -3.93
CA HIS A 265 2.34 1.56 -4.65
C HIS A 265 0.95 2.20 -4.39
N LEU A 266 -0.10 1.36 -4.26
CA LEU A 266 -1.44 1.82 -3.89
C LEU A 266 -1.52 2.26 -2.42
N HIS A 267 -0.84 1.57 -1.50
CA HIS A 267 -0.82 1.92 -0.08
C HIS A 267 -0.14 3.26 0.15
N PHE A 268 1.05 3.47 -0.43
CA PHE A 268 1.76 4.75 -0.35
C PHE A 268 1.21 5.83 -1.30
N GLY A 269 0.23 5.46 -2.12
CA GLY A 269 -0.42 6.37 -3.05
C GLY A 269 0.48 6.89 -4.17
N GLU A 270 1.49 6.12 -4.55
CA GLU A 270 2.36 6.37 -5.71
C GLU A 270 1.61 6.16 -7.03
N ILE A 271 0.48 5.47 -6.98
CA ILE A 271 -0.51 5.36 -8.05
C ILE A 271 -1.91 5.31 -7.42
N GLY A 272 -2.89 5.90 -8.08
CA GLY A 272 -4.28 5.91 -7.63
C GLY A 272 -5.12 4.79 -8.25
N PRO A 273 -6.18 4.31 -7.58
CA PRO A 273 -7.06 3.28 -8.13
C PRO A 273 -7.79 3.73 -9.39
N ARG A 274 -8.04 5.04 -9.57
CA ARG A 274 -8.59 5.60 -10.81
C ARG A 274 -7.65 5.40 -11.99
N GLN A 275 -6.35 5.58 -11.80
CA GLN A 275 -5.33 5.32 -12.82
C GLN A 275 -5.35 3.85 -13.26
N LEU A 276 -5.42 2.91 -12.29
CA LEU A 276 -5.52 1.48 -12.59
C LEU A 276 -6.79 1.15 -13.37
N TRP A 277 -7.92 1.69 -12.92
CA TRP A 277 -9.23 1.48 -13.58
C TRP A 277 -9.19 1.92 -15.03
N HIS A 278 -8.81 3.18 -15.27
CA HIS A 278 -8.84 3.77 -16.63
C HIS A 278 -7.77 3.18 -17.53
N ALA A 279 -6.56 2.92 -17.05
CA ALA A 279 -5.50 2.29 -17.82
C ALA A 279 -5.89 0.86 -18.25
N THR A 280 -6.48 0.08 -17.33
CA THR A 280 -6.98 -1.27 -17.65
C THR A 280 -8.06 -1.21 -18.72
N ARG A 281 -9.03 -0.31 -18.59
CA ARG A 281 -10.12 -0.17 -19.57
C ARG A 281 -9.63 0.35 -20.92
N ALA A 282 -8.69 1.25 -20.95
CA ALA A 282 -8.15 1.81 -22.17
C ALA A 282 -7.27 0.82 -22.95
N ARG A 283 -6.48 -0.03 -22.25
CA ARG A 283 -5.50 -0.92 -22.92
C ARG A 283 -6.00 -2.34 -23.12
N ALA A 284 -6.78 -2.87 -22.18
CA ALA A 284 -7.26 -4.26 -22.21
C ALA A 284 -8.79 -4.37 -22.34
N GLY A 285 -9.54 -3.27 -22.28
CA GLY A 285 -10.99 -3.26 -22.45
C GLY A 285 -11.73 -4.09 -21.41
N HIS A 286 -12.63 -4.93 -21.89
CA HIS A 286 -13.41 -5.90 -21.14
C HIS A 286 -12.99 -7.32 -21.53
N GLY A 287 -12.99 -8.23 -20.56
CA GLY A 287 -12.61 -9.62 -20.76
C GLY A 287 -12.42 -10.36 -19.45
N ALA A 288 -12.18 -11.67 -19.50
CA ALA A 288 -12.06 -12.48 -18.30
C ALA A 288 -10.93 -12.03 -17.39
N GLY A 289 -9.77 -11.68 -17.92
CA GLY A 289 -8.61 -11.20 -17.17
C GLY A 289 -8.80 -9.76 -16.66
N PRO A 290 -9.03 -8.76 -17.55
CA PRO A 290 -9.25 -7.37 -17.15
C PRO A 290 -10.38 -7.18 -16.14
N ASP A 291 -11.54 -7.82 -16.34
CA ASP A 291 -12.68 -7.71 -15.42
C ASP A 291 -12.39 -8.37 -14.07
N HIS A 292 -11.57 -9.43 -14.06
CA HIS A 292 -11.12 -10.04 -12.81
C HIS A 292 -10.13 -9.13 -12.07
N PHE A 293 -9.21 -8.47 -12.77
CA PHE A 293 -8.31 -7.49 -12.16
C PHE A 293 -9.06 -6.31 -11.54
N ILE A 294 -10.07 -5.78 -12.25
CA ILE A 294 -10.97 -4.75 -11.70
C ILE A 294 -11.71 -5.28 -10.44
N SER A 295 -12.07 -6.57 -10.41
CA SER A 295 -12.68 -7.17 -9.21
C SER A 295 -11.74 -7.16 -8.01
N GLU A 296 -10.43 -7.34 -8.22
CA GLU A 296 -9.45 -7.26 -7.11
C GLU A 296 -9.29 -5.82 -6.60
N ILE A 297 -9.38 -4.81 -7.47
CA ILE A 297 -9.45 -3.42 -7.03
C ILE A 297 -10.70 -3.19 -6.20
N LEU A 298 -11.85 -3.76 -6.58
CA LEU A 298 -13.08 -3.65 -5.80
C LEU A 298 -13.02 -4.43 -4.47
N TRP A 299 -12.22 -5.48 -4.34
CA TRP A 299 -11.93 -6.11 -3.05
C TRP A 299 -11.19 -5.17 -2.09
N ARG A 300 -10.24 -4.39 -2.62
CA ARG A 300 -9.58 -3.33 -1.85
C ARG A 300 -10.59 -2.26 -1.40
N GLU A 301 -11.47 -1.79 -2.31
CA GLU A 301 -12.55 -0.85 -1.96
C GLU A 301 -13.46 -1.43 -0.86
N PHE A 302 -13.80 -2.71 -0.94
CA PHE A 302 -14.62 -3.38 0.06
C PHE A 302 -13.93 -3.45 1.42
N ALA A 303 -12.64 -3.75 1.48
CA ALA A 303 -11.88 -3.74 2.72
C ALA A 303 -11.90 -2.36 3.39
N HIS A 304 -11.70 -1.28 2.61
CA HIS A 304 -11.78 0.09 3.12
C HIS A 304 -13.22 0.48 3.52
N HIS A 305 -14.23 0.01 2.79
CA HIS A 305 -15.63 0.18 3.16
C HIS A 305 -15.92 -0.48 4.53
N LEU A 306 -15.43 -1.69 4.74
CA LEU A 306 -15.56 -2.37 6.03
C LEU A 306 -14.85 -1.60 7.15
N LEU A 307 -13.59 -1.20 6.96
CA LEU A 307 -12.83 -0.47 7.97
C LEU A 307 -13.48 0.88 8.33
N PHE A 308 -13.99 1.59 7.34
CA PHE A 308 -14.66 2.89 7.55
C PHE A 308 -15.92 2.76 8.41
N HIS A 309 -16.77 1.76 8.14
CA HIS A 309 -18.04 1.56 8.85
C HIS A 309 -17.88 0.78 10.16
N TRP A 310 -16.81 0.01 10.29
CA TRP A 310 -16.48 -0.78 11.49
C TRP A 310 -15.03 -0.54 11.90
N PRO A 311 -14.75 0.59 12.58
CA PRO A 311 -13.39 1.03 12.90
C PRO A 311 -12.63 0.09 13.84
N ASP A 312 -13.33 -0.79 14.56
CA ASP A 312 -12.74 -1.81 15.43
C ASP A 312 -12.26 -3.06 14.68
N LEU A 313 -12.46 -3.14 13.36
CA LEU A 313 -12.07 -4.27 12.51
C LEU A 313 -10.61 -4.75 12.72
N PRO A 314 -9.62 -3.88 12.95
CA PRO A 314 -8.24 -4.33 13.19
C PRO A 314 -8.00 -5.02 14.53
N ALA A 315 -8.91 -4.85 15.50
CA ALA A 315 -8.73 -5.33 16.88
C ALA A 315 -9.72 -6.42 17.29
N ARG A 316 -10.94 -6.38 16.75
CA ARG A 316 -12.05 -7.25 17.19
C ARG A 316 -12.51 -8.17 16.07
N ASN A 317 -12.92 -9.40 16.46
CA ASN A 317 -13.57 -10.29 15.51
C ASN A 317 -14.90 -9.71 15.03
N TRP A 318 -15.11 -9.71 13.72
CA TRP A 318 -16.39 -9.33 13.14
C TRP A 318 -17.53 -10.18 13.69
N ARG A 319 -17.30 -11.50 13.80
CA ARG A 319 -18.20 -12.45 14.45
C ARG A 319 -17.72 -12.69 15.87
N THR A 320 -18.33 -12.02 16.83
CA THR A 320 -17.96 -12.05 18.25
C THR A 320 -18.02 -13.45 18.90
N GLN A 321 -18.74 -14.40 18.30
CA GLN A 321 -18.70 -15.79 18.75
C GLN A 321 -17.30 -16.42 18.73
N PHE A 322 -16.35 -15.86 17.96
CA PHE A 322 -14.96 -16.31 17.94
C PHE A 322 -14.09 -15.69 19.04
N ASP A 323 -14.61 -14.74 19.83
CA ASP A 323 -13.87 -14.16 20.94
C ASP A 323 -13.58 -15.18 22.04
N GLY A 324 -14.44 -16.19 22.19
CA GLY A 324 -14.29 -17.30 23.13
C GLY A 324 -13.51 -18.50 22.58
N PHE A 325 -12.92 -18.42 21.39
CA PHE A 325 -12.17 -19.56 20.84
C PHE A 325 -10.90 -19.82 21.67
N PRO A 326 -10.62 -21.08 22.09
CA PRO A 326 -9.47 -21.43 22.92
C PRO A 326 -8.18 -21.51 22.05
N TRP A 327 -7.61 -20.34 21.73
CA TRP A 327 -6.36 -20.26 20.99
C TRP A 327 -5.21 -20.93 21.74
N ALA A 328 -4.30 -21.57 21.00
CA ALA A 328 -3.08 -22.12 21.56
C ALA A 328 -2.11 -20.98 21.95
N ASP A 329 -1.32 -21.24 22.98
CA ASP A 329 -0.15 -20.42 23.36
C ASP A 329 1.12 -21.19 22.98
N ASP A 330 1.53 -21.09 21.71
CA ASP A 330 2.71 -21.79 21.16
C ASP A 330 3.67 -20.78 20.50
N ALA A 331 4.55 -20.20 21.33
CA ALA A 331 5.58 -19.30 20.88
C ALA A 331 6.60 -20.00 19.94
N THR A 332 6.82 -21.30 20.11
CA THR A 332 7.75 -22.08 19.26
C THR A 332 7.18 -22.26 17.86
N GLY A 333 5.90 -22.66 17.78
CA GLY A 333 5.18 -22.80 16.51
C GLY A 333 5.07 -21.45 15.79
N LEU A 334 4.78 -20.34 16.52
CA LEU A 334 4.77 -19.01 15.95
C LEU A 334 6.14 -18.62 15.37
N ALA A 335 7.23 -18.86 16.11
CA ALA A 335 8.58 -18.55 15.65
C ALA A 335 9.00 -19.42 14.45
N ALA A 336 8.58 -20.69 14.42
CA ALA A 336 8.80 -21.57 13.27
C ALA A 336 8.06 -21.05 12.02
N TRP A 337 6.81 -20.65 12.17
CA TRP A 337 6.02 -20.04 11.11
C TRP A 337 6.65 -18.75 10.59
N GLN A 338 6.99 -17.82 11.47
CA GLN A 338 7.62 -16.54 11.09
C GLN A 338 8.93 -16.72 10.32
N ARG A 339 9.71 -17.77 10.64
CA ARG A 339 11.00 -18.04 10.00
C ARG A 339 10.91 -18.93 8.75
N GLY A 340 9.72 -19.41 8.39
CA GLY A 340 9.53 -20.36 7.30
C GLY A 340 10.28 -21.69 7.59
N ARG A 341 10.06 -22.26 8.77
CA ARG A 341 10.66 -23.48 9.29
C ARG A 341 9.62 -24.40 9.93
N THR A 342 8.44 -24.48 9.32
CA THR A 342 7.32 -25.29 9.79
C THR A 342 7.43 -26.75 9.38
N GLY A 343 8.26 -27.07 8.40
CA GLY A 343 8.32 -28.39 7.78
C GLY A 343 7.32 -28.58 6.63
N PHE A 344 6.46 -27.59 6.35
CA PHE A 344 5.52 -27.61 5.22
C PHE A 344 6.04 -26.72 4.10
N PRO A 345 6.52 -27.31 2.97
CA PRO A 345 7.31 -26.58 1.97
C PRO A 345 6.66 -25.30 1.41
N ILE A 346 5.37 -25.34 1.10
CA ILE A 346 4.66 -24.17 0.54
C ILE A 346 4.48 -23.05 1.59
N VAL A 347 4.31 -23.40 2.87
CA VAL A 347 4.24 -22.44 3.97
C VAL A 347 5.61 -21.81 4.19
N ASP A 348 6.66 -22.63 4.26
CA ASP A 348 8.01 -22.16 4.47
C ASP A 348 8.50 -21.28 3.31
N ALA A 349 8.18 -21.65 2.07
CA ALA A 349 8.45 -20.83 0.89
C ALA A 349 7.78 -19.47 0.98
N GLY A 350 6.51 -19.42 1.37
CA GLY A 350 5.77 -18.16 1.54
C GLY A 350 6.36 -17.23 2.58
N MET A 351 6.68 -17.76 3.76
CA MET A 351 7.25 -16.94 4.83
C MET A 351 8.68 -16.47 4.51
N ARG A 352 9.45 -17.25 3.76
CA ARG A 352 10.77 -16.82 3.28
C ARG A 352 10.70 -15.82 2.13
N GLU A 353 9.73 -15.95 1.21
CA GLU A 353 9.44 -14.90 0.22
C GLU A 353 9.14 -13.57 0.92
N LEU A 354 8.26 -13.60 1.92
CA LEU A 354 7.91 -12.43 2.73
C LEU A 354 9.16 -11.77 3.33
N TRP A 355 10.00 -12.55 4.01
CA TRP A 355 11.20 -12.03 4.65
C TRP A 355 12.22 -11.46 3.65
N GLN A 356 12.41 -12.14 2.51
CA GLN A 356 13.37 -11.72 1.51
C GLN A 356 12.93 -10.50 0.71
N THR A 357 11.64 -10.42 0.38
CA THR A 357 11.15 -9.42 -0.59
C THR A 357 10.21 -8.38 0.01
N GLY A 358 9.78 -8.54 1.25
CA GLY A 358 8.74 -7.72 1.85
C GLY A 358 7.35 -7.95 1.23
N TRP A 359 7.17 -9.04 0.48
CA TRP A 359 5.93 -9.34 -0.21
C TRP A 359 5.66 -10.84 -0.24
N MET A 360 4.42 -11.21 -0.41
CA MET A 360 4.00 -12.61 -0.57
C MET A 360 2.86 -12.68 -1.57
N HIS A 361 2.89 -13.68 -2.44
CA HIS A 361 1.81 -13.92 -3.39
C HIS A 361 0.47 -14.15 -2.68
N ASN A 362 -0.64 -13.54 -3.18
CA ASN A 362 -1.95 -13.59 -2.51
C ASN A 362 -2.43 -15.01 -2.18
N ARG A 363 -2.29 -15.96 -3.12
CA ARG A 363 -2.64 -17.37 -2.87
C ARG A 363 -1.86 -17.95 -1.69
N VAL A 364 -0.60 -17.61 -1.58
CA VAL A 364 0.26 -18.09 -0.51
C VAL A 364 -0.09 -17.44 0.82
N ARG A 365 -0.44 -16.13 0.84
CA ARG A 365 -0.97 -15.46 2.06
C ARG A 365 -2.17 -16.21 2.64
N MET A 366 -3.08 -16.69 1.78
CA MET A 366 -4.23 -17.50 2.23
C MET A 366 -3.80 -18.85 2.84
N ILE A 367 -2.78 -19.50 2.27
CA ILE A 367 -2.27 -20.79 2.75
C ILE A 367 -1.58 -20.60 4.09
N VAL A 368 -0.62 -19.68 4.20
CA VAL A 368 0.14 -19.44 5.44
C VAL A 368 -0.74 -18.89 6.56
N GLY A 369 -1.75 -18.08 6.23
CA GLY A 369 -2.72 -17.57 7.19
C GLY A 369 -3.64 -18.68 7.71
N SER A 370 -4.14 -19.56 6.82
CA SER A 370 -4.91 -20.74 7.21
C SER A 370 -4.09 -21.67 8.10
N PHE A 371 -2.81 -21.89 7.76
CA PHE A 371 -1.91 -22.72 8.55
C PHE A 371 -1.72 -22.17 9.97
N LEU A 372 -1.45 -20.87 10.11
CA LEU A 372 -1.33 -20.26 11.44
C LEU A 372 -2.60 -20.45 12.29
N VAL A 373 -3.76 -20.15 11.70
CA VAL A 373 -5.01 -20.04 12.47
C VAL A 373 -5.67 -21.40 12.69
N LYS A 374 -5.54 -22.34 11.73
CA LYS A 374 -6.33 -23.59 11.71
C LYS A 374 -5.50 -24.86 11.94
N ASP A 375 -4.21 -24.81 11.66
CA ASP A 375 -3.32 -25.95 11.92
C ASP A 375 -2.51 -25.72 13.21
N LEU A 376 -1.99 -24.50 13.44
CA LEU A 376 -1.31 -24.16 14.71
C LEU A 376 -2.27 -23.64 15.79
N LEU A 377 -3.51 -23.31 15.45
CA LEU A 377 -4.54 -22.75 16.35
C LEU A 377 -4.09 -21.46 17.05
N LEU A 378 -3.23 -20.67 16.38
CA LEU A 378 -2.77 -19.39 16.89
C LEU A 378 -3.71 -18.24 16.46
N PRO A 379 -3.87 -17.19 17.29
CA PRO A 379 -4.77 -16.10 16.99
C PRO A 379 -4.33 -15.32 15.73
N TRP A 380 -5.28 -14.98 14.89
CA TRP A 380 -5.01 -14.25 13.64
C TRP A 380 -4.29 -12.91 13.86
N GLN A 381 -4.48 -12.28 15.04
CA GLN A 381 -3.83 -11.03 15.41
C GLN A 381 -2.29 -11.16 15.42
N ALA A 382 -1.77 -12.31 15.84
CA ALA A 382 -0.32 -12.57 15.81
C ALA A 382 0.23 -12.56 14.37
N GLY A 383 -0.51 -13.18 13.45
CA GLY A 383 -0.17 -13.15 12.02
C GLY A 383 -0.32 -11.76 11.40
N ALA A 384 -1.39 -11.04 11.74
CA ALA A 384 -1.64 -9.68 11.27
C ALA A 384 -0.54 -8.70 11.69
N ALA A 385 -0.07 -8.81 12.94
CA ALA A 385 1.04 -8.00 13.46
C ALA A 385 2.36 -8.31 12.75
N TRP A 386 2.65 -9.59 12.48
CA TRP A 386 3.85 -9.97 11.72
C TRP A 386 3.81 -9.45 10.28
N PHE A 387 2.68 -9.57 9.60
CA PHE A 387 2.49 -9.04 8.25
C PHE A 387 2.59 -7.51 8.22
N TRP A 388 2.06 -6.83 9.25
CA TRP A 388 2.16 -5.38 9.36
C TRP A 388 3.60 -4.88 9.39
N ASP A 389 4.49 -5.58 10.09
CA ASP A 389 5.90 -5.21 10.19
C ASP A 389 6.71 -5.57 8.95
N THR A 390 6.40 -6.72 8.32
CA THR A 390 7.26 -7.31 7.29
C THR A 390 6.81 -7.07 5.86
N LEU A 391 5.55 -6.68 5.62
CA LEU A 391 5.04 -6.39 4.28
C LEU A 391 5.30 -4.93 3.88
N VAL A 392 5.79 -4.73 2.66
CA VAL A 392 5.87 -3.40 2.02
C VAL A 392 4.50 -2.87 1.60
N ASP A 393 3.51 -3.73 1.44
CA ASP A 393 2.13 -3.41 1.10
C ASP A 393 1.17 -3.55 2.29
N ALA A 394 1.69 -3.39 3.52
CA ALA A 394 0.88 -3.43 4.74
C ALA A 394 -0.16 -2.29 4.73
N ASP A 395 -1.41 -2.63 4.46
CA ASP A 395 -2.57 -1.75 4.44
C ASP A 395 -3.57 -2.20 5.50
N LEU A 396 -3.96 -1.29 6.39
CA LEU A 396 -4.74 -1.67 7.58
C LEU A 396 -6.10 -2.30 7.23
N ALA A 397 -6.77 -1.79 6.21
CA ALA A 397 -8.06 -2.31 5.77
C ALA A 397 -7.92 -3.72 5.18
N ASN A 398 -6.98 -3.88 4.24
CA ASN A 398 -6.75 -5.17 3.58
C ASN A 398 -6.18 -6.21 4.54
N ASN A 399 -5.23 -5.83 5.40
CA ASN A 399 -4.64 -6.74 6.38
C ASN A 399 -5.72 -7.28 7.34
N SER A 400 -6.49 -6.38 7.96
CA SER A 400 -7.53 -6.76 8.92
C SER A 400 -8.64 -7.60 8.29
N ALA A 401 -9.18 -7.16 7.15
CA ALA A 401 -10.26 -7.88 6.47
C ALA A 401 -9.80 -9.26 5.98
N SER A 402 -8.58 -9.37 5.42
CA SER A 402 -8.07 -10.62 4.87
C SER A 402 -7.71 -11.65 5.96
N TRP A 403 -7.10 -11.20 7.07
CA TRP A 403 -6.82 -12.09 8.20
C TRP A 403 -8.10 -12.65 8.82
N GLN A 404 -9.11 -11.80 9.02
CA GLN A 404 -10.41 -12.26 9.51
C GLN A 404 -11.16 -13.15 8.51
N TRP A 405 -10.98 -12.90 7.20
CA TRP A 405 -11.52 -13.73 6.15
C TRP A 405 -10.96 -15.16 6.23
N VAL A 406 -9.64 -15.31 6.33
CA VAL A 406 -8.99 -16.63 6.40
C VAL A 406 -9.27 -17.32 7.72
N ALA A 407 -9.37 -16.58 8.82
CA ALA A 407 -9.74 -17.12 10.14
C ALA A 407 -11.18 -17.64 10.19
N GLY A 408 -12.06 -17.12 9.34
CA GLY A 408 -13.49 -17.47 9.31
C GLY A 408 -14.36 -16.59 10.20
N CYS A 409 -13.78 -15.63 10.92
CA CYS A 409 -14.48 -14.71 11.82
C CYS A 409 -14.86 -13.37 11.18
N GLY A 410 -14.46 -13.11 9.94
CA GLY A 410 -14.65 -11.83 9.25
C GLY A 410 -15.99 -11.67 8.55
N ALA A 411 -16.19 -10.50 7.95
CA ALA A 411 -17.26 -10.24 7.00
C ALA A 411 -17.01 -11.03 5.72
N ASP A 412 -18.07 -11.64 5.17
CA ASP A 412 -18.00 -12.49 3.97
C ASP A 412 -16.88 -13.55 4.04
N ALA A 413 -16.58 -14.01 5.24
CA ALA A 413 -15.45 -14.88 5.51
C ALA A 413 -15.61 -16.25 4.87
N ALA A 414 -14.48 -16.89 4.55
CA ALA A 414 -14.45 -18.32 4.26
C ALA A 414 -15.09 -19.10 5.42
N PRO A 415 -15.81 -20.20 5.15
CA PRO A 415 -16.33 -21.03 6.23
C PRO A 415 -15.21 -21.42 7.20
N TYR A 416 -15.47 -21.31 8.49
CA TYR A 416 -14.45 -21.57 9.53
C TYR A 416 -13.84 -22.98 9.44
N PHE A 417 -14.61 -23.97 9.01
CA PHE A 417 -14.18 -25.36 8.81
C PHE A 417 -13.36 -25.57 7.52
N ARG A 418 -13.20 -24.57 6.67
CA ARG A 418 -12.39 -24.67 5.46
C ARG A 418 -10.91 -24.52 5.80
N VAL A 419 -10.26 -25.64 6.08
CA VAL A 419 -8.81 -25.72 6.26
C VAL A 419 -8.14 -25.86 4.90
N PHE A 420 -7.12 -25.06 4.63
CA PHE A 420 -6.29 -25.20 3.43
C PHE A 420 -5.16 -26.21 3.73
N ASN A 421 -5.32 -27.45 3.30
CA ASN A 421 -4.27 -28.44 3.43
C ASN A 421 -3.01 -28.00 2.65
N PRO A 422 -1.85 -27.74 3.30
CA PRO A 422 -0.72 -27.12 2.65
C PRO A 422 -0.16 -27.96 1.49
N MET A 423 -0.12 -29.28 1.63
CA MET A 423 0.39 -30.18 0.58
C MET A 423 -0.47 -30.10 -0.67
N LEU A 424 -1.80 -30.28 -0.53
CA LEU A 424 -2.73 -30.21 -1.66
C LEU A 424 -2.76 -28.81 -2.30
N GLN A 425 -2.54 -27.75 -1.52
CA GLN A 425 -2.42 -26.41 -2.07
C GLN A 425 -1.13 -26.24 -2.87
N GLY A 426 0.00 -26.79 -2.38
CA GLY A 426 1.28 -26.81 -3.10
C GLY A 426 1.15 -27.56 -4.43
N GLU A 427 0.66 -28.79 -4.42
CA GLU A 427 0.44 -29.60 -5.63
C GLU A 427 -0.49 -28.94 -6.63
N LYS A 428 -1.49 -28.17 -6.17
CA LYS A 428 -2.44 -27.48 -7.04
C LYS A 428 -1.88 -26.22 -7.68
N PHE A 429 -1.15 -25.38 -6.93
CA PHE A 429 -0.80 -24.03 -7.34
C PHE A 429 0.69 -23.85 -7.69
N ASP A 430 1.55 -24.75 -7.23
CA ASP A 430 2.99 -24.82 -7.55
C ASP A 430 3.32 -26.24 -8.05
N ARG A 431 2.68 -26.66 -9.15
CA ARG A 431 2.68 -28.05 -9.64
C ARG A 431 4.07 -28.63 -9.82
N ASP A 432 4.99 -27.84 -10.35
CA ASP A 432 6.36 -28.24 -10.64
C ASP A 432 7.30 -28.01 -9.45
N GLY A 433 6.81 -27.44 -8.36
CA GLY A 433 7.62 -27.08 -7.20
C GLY A 433 8.56 -25.90 -7.44
N SER A 434 8.36 -25.12 -8.51
CA SER A 434 9.25 -24.02 -8.89
C SER A 434 9.28 -22.91 -7.87
N TYR A 435 8.15 -22.60 -7.25
CA TYR A 435 8.05 -21.62 -6.18
C TYR A 435 8.75 -22.12 -4.90
N VAL A 436 8.48 -23.37 -4.49
CA VAL A 436 9.17 -23.99 -3.35
C VAL A 436 10.68 -24.04 -3.59
N ARG A 437 11.15 -24.48 -4.76
CA ARG A 437 12.59 -24.55 -5.09
C ARG A 437 13.28 -23.18 -4.98
N ARG A 438 12.57 -22.11 -5.33
CA ARG A 438 13.10 -20.74 -5.28
C ARG A 438 13.35 -20.26 -3.86
N TYR A 439 12.43 -20.54 -2.92
CA TYR A 439 12.48 -20.01 -1.56
C TYR A 439 12.90 -21.02 -0.49
N VAL A 440 12.94 -22.31 -0.83
CA VAL A 440 13.40 -23.40 0.02
C VAL A 440 14.50 -24.19 -0.72
N PRO A 441 15.68 -23.58 -0.90
CA PRO A 441 16.74 -24.15 -1.73
C PRO A 441 17.24 -25.52 -1.26
N GLU A 442 17.12 -25.85 0.03
CA GLU A 442 17.44 -27.16 0.59
C GLU A 442 16.56 -28.29 0.02
N LEU A 443 15.37 -27.98 -0.51
CA LEU A 443 14.49 -28.93 -1.18
C LEU A 443 14.62 -28.91 -2.72
N ALA A 444 15.46 -28.04 -3.27
CA ALA A 444 15.49 -27.79 -4.72
C ALA A 444 15.82 -29.02 -5.57
N ARG A 445 16.56 -30.00 -5.03
CA ARG A 445 16.98 -31.24 -5.71
C ARG A 445 15.96 -32.37 -5.56
N LEU A 446 14.90 -32.20 -4.76
CA LEU A 446 13.86 -33.23 -4.65
C LEU A 446 13.09 -33.36 -5.97
N PRO A 447 12.69 -34.61 -6.34
CA PRO A 447 11.75 -34.82 -7.44
C PRO A 447 10.43 -34.07 -7.21
N THR A 448 9.79 -33.63 -8.30
CA THR A 448 8.51 -32.93 -8.24
C THR A 448 7.43 -33.70 -7.47
N ALA A 449 7.43 -35.04 -7.59
CA ALA A 449 6.48 -35.89 -6.88
C ALA A 449 6.60 -35.79 -5.34
N SER A 450 7.77 -35.46 -4.80
CA SER A 450 8.03 -35.43 -3.36
C SER A 450 8.19 -34.02 -2.79
N ILE A 451 8.26 -32.97 -3.64
CA ILE A 451 8.66 -31.62 -3.19
C ILE A 451 7.65 -30.99 -2.19
N HIS A 452 6.36 -31.33 -2.31
CA HIS A 452 5.32 -30.84 -1.41
C HIS A 452 5.07 -31.76 -0.21
N ARG A 453 5.68 -32.97 -0.22
CA ARG A 453 5.60 -34.01 0.84
C ARG A 453 6.95 -34.69 1.02
N PRO A 454 8.00 -33.94 1.40
CA PRO A 454 9.36 -34.49 1.44
C PRO A 454 9.50 -35.68 2.39
N TRP A 455 8.67 -35.81 3.42
CA TRP A 455 8.66 -36.92 4.37
C TRP A 455 8.13 -38.23 3.78
N GLU A 456 7.48 -38.22 2.62
CA GLU A 456 7.02 -39.44 1.91
C GLU A 456 8.10 -39.98 0.95
N ALA A 457 9.19 -39.23 0.74
CA ALA A 457 10.30 -39.67 -0.09
C ALA A 457 11.09 -40.79 0.59
N ASP A 458 11.56 -41.75 -0.21
CA ASP A 458 12.43 -42.82 0.29
C ASP A 458 13.82 -42.31 0.71
N ALA A 459 14.52 -43.08 1.54
CA ALA A 459 15.81 -42.69 2.10
C ALA A 459 16.89 -42.44 1.03
N THR A 460 16.81 -43.09 -0.13
CA THR A 460 17.75 -42.89 -1.24
C THR A 460 17.51 -41.55 -1.90
N THR A 461 16.27 -41.25 -2.23
CA THR A 461 15.83 -39.94 -2.78
C THR A 461 16.23 -38.78 -1.86
N LEU A 462 16.01 -38.90 -0.55
CA LEU A 462 16.41 -37.88 0.42
C LEU A 462 17.90 -37.65 0.46
N ARG A 463 18.68 -38.75 0.49
CA ARG A 463 20.16 -38.71 0.50
C ARG A 463 20.70 -38.06 -0.76
N GLU A 464 20.20 -38.42 -1.94
CA GLU A 464 20.61 -37.85 -3.23
C GLU A 464 20.25 -36.37 -3.34
N ALA A 465 19.11 -35.96 -2.78
CA ALA A 465 18.71 -34.57 -2.69
C ALA A 465 19.48 -33.77 -1.62
N GLY A 466 20.17 -34.45 -0.70
CA GLY A 466 20.89 -33.83 0.42
C GLY A 466 19.92 -33.35 1.55
N VAL A 467 18.75 -33.96 1.65
CA VAL A 467 17.74 -33.59 2.66
C VAL A 467 17.88 -34.51 3.88
N GLU A 468 18.13 -33.91 5.03
CA GLU A 468 18.20 -34.56 6.34
C GLU A 468 17.26 -33.83 7.30
N PHE A 469 16.16 -34.49 7.70
CA PHE A 469 15.17 -33.91 8.59
C PHE A 469 15.75 -33.60 9.98
N GLY A 470 15.42 -32.44 10.50
CA GLY A 470 15.96 -31.93 11.76
C GLY A 470 17.34 -31.25 11.63
N ARG A 471 17.99 -31.36 10.46
CA ARG A 471 19.30 -30.75 10.20
C ARG A 471 19.27 -29.78 9.03
N THR A 472 19.00 -30.24 7.80
CA THR A 472 18.94 -29.37 6.60
C THR A 472 17.54 -28.79 6.42
N TYR A 473 16.50 -29.57 6.73
CA TYR A 473 15.10 -29.15 6.67
C TYR A 473 14.36 -29.55 7.96
N PRO A 474 13.36 -28.78 8.45
CA PRO A 474 12.58 -29.12 9.64
C PRO A 474 11.91 -30.49 9.53
N ARG A 475 11.65 -31.10 10.70
CA ARG A 475 10.99 -32.39 10.81
C ARG A 475 9.50 -32.23 11.00
#